data_39ce7cb19acce728ff0d9fa53bd40502
#
_entry.id   39ce7cb19acce728ff0d9fa53bd40502
#
_cell.length_a   1.000
_cell.length_b   1.000
_cell.length_c   1.000
_cell.angle_alpha   90.00
_cell.angle_beta   90.00
_cell.angle_gamma   90.00
#
_symmetry.space_group_name_H-M   'P 1'
#
loop_
_entity.id
_entity.type
_entity.pdbx_description
1 polymer ?
#
loop_
_entity_poly.entity_id
_entity_poly.type
_entity_poly.pdbx_seq_one_letter_code
_entity_poly.pdbx_strand_id
1 'polypeptide(L)'
;MESERLGILLILFGMSLFCIQDIFIKLIINDTSILQILVFRAFLGFIFLTGYLYINKKKITYTSNYPIIAIIRGTLFFVGFIFFYISLTKIPLAEANALFFTNPIIVTFLSVFLLKNPIGIHRILAIIICCIGTLLIIKPSIYNFNWYILLPIFTAFSYAISMVLSKITSDKDNSFQQSFHIYLGGVIFGSLLSIVLTNQSASSLSLLSILSTKWIFTDLNILYKLIIIAVVGTAGIFCLV
;
A
#
# COMPACT_ATOMS: atom_id res chain seq x y z
N MET A 1 18.75 -20.62 -10.77
CA MET A 1 19.36 -19.41 -11.36
C MET A 1 18.41 -18.68 -12.33
N GLU A 2 17.79 -19.33 -13.32
CA GLU A 2 16.82 -18.66 -14.23
C GLU A 2 15.52 -18.22 -13.53
N SER A 3 14.97 -19.05 -12.67
CA SER A 3 13.77 -18.72 -11.88
C SER A 3 13.99 -17.57 -10.88
N GLU A 4 15.17 -17.47 -10.30
CA GLU A 4 15.53 -16.37 -9.39
C GLU A 4 15.70 -15.05 -10.12
N ARG A 5 16.33 -15.07 -11.30
CA ARG A 5 16.48 -13.87 -12.15
C ARG A 5 15.12 -13.37 -12.63
N LEU A 6 14.24 -14.30 -13.04
CA LEU A 6 12.86 -13.94 -13.43
C LEU A 6 12.10 -13.32 -12.27
N GLY A 7 12.22 -13.88 -11.05
CA GLY A 7 11.60 -13.32 -9.86
C GLY A 7 12.09 -11.90 -9.55
N ILE A 8 13.40 -11.63 -9.68
CA ILE A 8 13.94 -10.28 -9.48
C ILE A 8 13.38 -9.30 -10.54
N LEU A 9 13.32 -9.71 -11.81
CA LEU A 9 12.77 -8.87 -12.89
C LEU A 9 11.29 -8.57 -12.67
N LEU A 10 10.50 -9.55 -12.25
CA LEU A 10 9.08 -9.36 -11.93
C LEU A 10 8.88 -8.39 -10.76
N ILE A 11 9.71 -8.49 -9.72
CA ILE A 11 9.68 -7.55 -8.58
C ILE A 11 10.01 -6.14 -9.04
N LEU A 12 11.07 -5.95 -9.83
CA LEU A 12 11.45 -4.64 -10.36
C LEU A 12 10.35 -4.04 -11.23
N PHE A 13 9.75 -4.85 -12.10
CA PHE A 13 8.65 -4.41 -12.95
C PHE A 13 7.40 -4.06 -12.13
N GLY A 14 7.04 -4.89 -11.15
CA GLY A 14 5.92 -4.63 -10.24
C GLY A 14 6.10 -3.34 -9.44
N MET A 15 7.31 -3.09 -8.93
CA MET A 15 7.62 -1.83 -8.23
C MET A 15 7.54 -0.62 -9.15
N SER A 16 7.97 -0.74 -10.42
CA SER A 16 7.82 0.33 -11.42
C SER A 16 6.35 0.64 -11.69
N LEU A 17 5.49 -0.37 -11.74
CA LEU A 17 4.04 -0.18 -11.88
C LEU A 17 3.45 0.57 -10.67
N PHE A 18 3.89 0.27 -9.44
CA PHE A 18 3.45 1.05 -8.28
C PHE A 18 3.90 2.51 -8.33
N CYS A 19 5.11 2.80 -8.81
CA CYS A 19 5.52 4.20 -9.02
C CYS A 19 4.61 4.92 -10.02
N ILE A 20 4.25 4.27 -11.12
CA ILE A 20 3.29 4.83 -12.10
C ILE A 20 1.92 5.06 -11.44
N GLN A 21 1.43 4.10 -10.67
CA GLN A 21 0.20 4.23 -9.91
C GLN A 21 0.23 5.45 -8.99
N ASP A 22 1.32 5.65 -8.25
CA ASP A 22 1.47 6.75 -7.29
C ASP A 22 1.48 8.13 -7.99
N ILE A 23 2.00 8.21 -9.22
CA ILE A 23 1.92 9.43 -10.05
C ILE A 23 0.45 9.76 -10.33
N PHE A 24 -0.35 8.78 -10.80
CA PHE A 24 -1.77 9.02 -11.07
C PHE A 24 -2.55 9.39 -9.80
N ILE A 25 -2.23 8.78 -8.66
CA ILE A 25 -2.82 9.16 -7.37
C ILE A 25 -2.49 10.61 -7.03
N LYS A 26 -1.23 11.01 -7.15
CA LYS A 26 -0.79 12.39 -6.87
C LYS A 26 -1.50 13.41 -7.75
N LEU A 27 -1.86 13.04 -9.00
CA LEU A 27 -2.57 13.92 -9.93
C LEU A 27 -4.04 14.17 -9.58
N ILE A 28 -4.67 13.27 -8.79
CA ILE A 28 -6.11 13.36 -8.45
C ILE A 28 -6.39 13.55 -6.96
N ILE A 29 -5.37 13.44 -6.13
CA ILE A 29 -5.56 13.38 -4.67
C ILE A 29 -6.14 14.65 -4.06
N ASN A 30 -5.95 15.80 -4.73
CA ASN A 30 -6.53 17.07 -4.30
C ASN A 30 -7.93 17.31 -4.89
N ASP A 31 -8.31 16.55 -5.91
CA ASP A 31 -9.56 16.75 -6.65
C ASP A 31 -10.66 15.76 -6.19
N THR A 32 -10.29 14.69 -5.48
CA THR A 32 -11.24 13.67 -5.03
C THR A 32 -10.91 13.15 -3.62
N SER A 33 -11.85 12.43 -3.02
CA SER A 33 -11.66 11.85 -1.69
C SER A 33 -10.57 10.75 -1.70
N ILE A 34 -9.68 10.79 -0.71
CA ILE A 34 -8.71 9.72 -0.47
C ILE A 34 -9.40 8.36 -0.30
N LEU A 35 -10.52 8.34 0.42
CA LEU A 35 -11.30 7.11 0.62
C LEU A 35 -11.88 6.59 -0.69
N GLN A 36 -12.31 7.49 -1.59
CA GLN A 36 -12.76 7.10 -2.92
C GLN A 36 -11.66 6.40 -3.71
N ILE A 37 -10.44 6.97 -3.73
CA ILE A 37 -9.29 6.36 -4.41
C ILE A 37 -9.01 4.96 -3.85
N LEU A 38 -8.95 4.82 -2.52
CA LEU A 38 -8.65 3.55 -1.85
C LEU A 38 -9.72 2.48 -2.08
N VAL A 39 -11.00 2.85 -1.96
CA VAL A 39 -12.11 1.91 -2.15
C VAL A 39 -12.22 1.47 -3.62
N PHE A 40 -12.12 2.41 -4.57
CA PHE A 40 -12.14 2.07 -6.00
C PHE A 40 -10.96 1.18 -6.40
N ARG A 41 -9.76 1.50 -5.94
CA ARG A 41 -8.58 0.66 -6.14
C ARG A 41 -8.79 -0.75 -5.60
N ALA A 42 -9.31 -0.87 -4.37
CA ALA A 42 -9.56 -2.16 -3.73
C ALA A 42 -10.68 -2.94 -4.45
N PHE A 43 -11.77 -2.27 -4.82
CA PHE A 43 -12.91 -2.88 -5.51
C PHE A 43 -12.55 -3.40 -6.90
N LEU A 44 -11.92 -2.58 -7.72
CA LEU A 44 -11.48 -3.00 -9.06
C LEU A 44 -10.37 -4.05 -8.97
N GLY A 45 -9.43 -3.92 -8.01
CA GLY A 45 -8.42 -4.93 -7.75
C GLY A 45 -9.02 -6.28 -7.37
N PHE A 46 -10.07 -6.27 -6.55
CA PHE A 46 -10.85 -7.46 -6.22
C PHE A 46 -11.50 -8.10 -7.46
N ILE A 47 -12.12 -7.29 -8.33
CA ILE A 47 -12.73 -7.78 -9.59
C ILE A 47 -11.66 -8.36 -10.50
N PHE A 48 -10.54 -7.68 -10.72
CA PHE A 48 -9.46 -8.18 -11.59
C PHE A 48 -8.82 -9.45 -11.05
N LEU A 49 -8.60 -9.55 -9.73
CA LEU A 49 -8.06 -10.75 -9.10
C LEU A 49 -9.00 -11.93 -9.25
N THR A 50 -10.29 -11.76 -8.95
CA THR A 50 -11.29 -12.83 -9.10
C THR A 50 -11.48 -13.22 -10.56
N GLY A 51 -11.51 -12.27 -11.49
CA GLY A 51 -11.56 -12.51 -12.92
C GLY A 51 -10.36 -13.33 -13.43
N TYR A 52 -9.15 -12.97 -13.00
CA TYR A 52 -7.93 -13.70 -13.33
C TYR A 52 -7.98 -15.16 -12.83
N LEU A 53 -8.40 -15.38 -11.59
CA LEU A 53 -8.52 -16.72 -11.01
C LEU A 53 -9.58 -17.56 -11.75
N TYR A 54 -10.71 -16.94 -12.12
CA TYR A 54 -11.78 -17.60 -12.87
C TYR A 54 -11.32 -18.03 -14.26
N ILE A 55 -10.69 -17.13 -15.02
CA ILE A 55 -10.19 -17.41 -16.37
C ILE A 55 -9.15 -18.53 -16.36
N ASN A 56 -8.24 -18.52 -15.38
CA ASN A 56 -7.18 -19.53 -15.26
C ASN A 56 -7.63 -20.83 -14.55
N LYS A 57 -8.93 -20.99 -14.28
CA LYS A 57 -9.51 -22.16 -13.61
C LYS A 57 -8.80 -22.52 -12.29
N LYS A 58 -8.19 -21.54 -11.64
CA LYS A 58 -7.56 -21.73 -10.31
C LYS A 58 -8.65 -21.81 -9.26
N LYS A 59 -8.51 -22.73 -8.29
CA LYS A 59 -9.44 -22.82 -7.16
C LYS A 59 -9.43 -21.52 -6.38
N ILE A 60 -10.59 -20.85 -6.32
CA ILE A 60 -10.77 -19.66 -5.51
C ILE A 60 -11.08 -20.12 -4.09
N THR A 61 -10.14 -19.97 -3.18
CA THR A 61 -10.36 -20.24 -1.77
C THR A 61 -10.62 -18.92 -1.07
N TYR A 62 -11.88 -18.71 -0.70
CA TYR A 62 -12.33 -17.45 -0.06
C TYR A 62 -12.00 -17.37 1.44
N THR A 63 -11.76 -18.52 2.06
CA THR A 63 -11.51 -18.61 3.50
C THR A 63 -10.02 -18.68 3.80
N SER A 64 -9.54 -17.82 4.71
CA SER A 64 -8.18 -17.91 5.24
C SER A 64 -8.12 -18.97 6.34
N ASN A 65 -7.03 -19.72 6.40
CA ASN A 65 -6.73 -20.60 7.52
C ASN A 65 -6.39 -19.82 8.81
N TYR A 66 -6.06 -18.51 8.65
CA TYR A 66 -5.71 -17.59 9.74
C TYR A 66 -6.59 -16.31 9.68
N PRO A 67 -7.92 -16.40 9.94
CA PRO A 67 -8.85 -15.32 9.69
C PRO A 67 -8.53 -14.04 10.50
N ILE A 68 -8.10 -14.17 11.74
CA ILE A 68 -7.74 -13.03 12.60
C ILE A 68 -6.52 -12.30 12.02
N ILE A 69 -5.48 -13.05 11.60
CA ILE A 69 -4.27 -12.47 11.02
C ILE A 69 -4.60 -11.81 9.67
N ALA A 70 -5.47 -12.41 8.87
CA ALA A 70 -5.92 -11.84 7.60
C ALA A 70 -6.62 -10.49 7.80
N ILE A 71 -7.49 -10.35 8.82
CA ILE A 71 -8.17 -9.10 9.18
C ILE A 71 -7.15 -8.06 9.64
N ILE A 72 -6.28 -8.41 10.59
CA ILE A 72 -5.25 -7.51 11.12
C ILE A 72 -4.37 -6.99 9.97
N ARG A 73 -3.93 -7.88 9.09
CA ARG A 73 -3.09 -7.53 7.95
C ARG A 73 -3.79 -6.59 6.96
N GLY A 74 -5.05 -6.89 6.62
CA GLY A 74 -5.86 -6.03 5.75
C GLY A 74 -6.08 -4.64 6.35
N THR A 75 -6.37 -4.57 7.64
CA THR A 75 -6.55 -3.31 8.37
C THR A 75 -5.27 -2.49 8.42
N LEU A 76 -4.13 -3.11 8.78
CA LEU A 76 -2.82 -2.44 8.80
C LEU A 76 -2.45 -1.89 7.42
N PHE A 77 -2.69 -2.68 6.37
CA PHE A 77 -2.44 -2.26 5.00
C PHE A 77 -3.29 -1.05 4.63
N PHE A 78 -4.59 -1.12 4.89
CA PHE A 78 -5.54 -0.05 4.56
C PHE A 78 -5.25 1.24 5.33
N VAL A 79 -5.08 1.15 6.65
CA VAL A 79 -4.75 2.30 7.52
C VAL A 79 -3.41 2.91 7.12
N GLY A 80 -2.40 2.09 6.84
CA GLY A 80 -1.11 2.56 6.37
C GLY A 80 -1.24 3.40 5.09
N PHE A 81 -1.99 2.92 4.09
CA PHE A 81 -2.18 3.68 2.85
C PHE A 81 -3.04 4.93 2.99
N ILE A 82 -3.97 5.00 3.96
CA ILE A 82 -4.64 6.25 4.31
C ILE A 82 -3.59 7.31 4.71
N PHE A 83 -2.69 6.98 5.62
CA PHE A 83 -1.64 7.91 6.06
C PHE A 83 -0.69 8.29 4.93
N PHE A 84 -0.33 7.34 4.07
CA PHE A 84 0.48 7.63 2.90
C PHE A 84 -0.19 8.65 1.97
N TYR A 85 -1.48 8.47 1.67
CA TYR A 85 -2.21 9.37 0.78
C TYR A 85 -2.46 10.73 1.43
N ILE A 86 -2.69 10.79 2.74
CA ILE A 86 -2.73 12.07 3.44
C ILE A 86 -1.40 12.81 3.29
N SER A 87 -0.27 12.12 3.42
CA SER A 87 1.05 12.74 3.24
C SER A 87 1.22 13.34 1.85
N LEU A 88 0.76 12.62 0.81
CA LEU A 88 0.82 13.09 -0.57
C LEU A 88 0.06 14.41 -0.83
N THR A 89 -0.89 14.79 0.01
CA THR A 89 -1.56 16.10 -0.08
C THR A 89 -0.65 17.25 0.35
N LYS A 90 0.38 16.98 1.15
CA LYS A 90 1.20 18.00 1.84
C LYS A 90 2.68 17.97 1.49
N ILE A 91 3.20 16.83 1.01
CA ILE A 91 4.62 16.69 0.64
C ILE A 91 4.75 16.17 -0.81
N PRO A 92 5.92 16.41 -1.44
CA PRO A 92 6.21 15.89 -2.76
C PRO A 92 6.19 14.35 -2.81
N LEU A 93 5.79 13.78 -3.94
CA LEU A 93 5.73 12.33 -4.14
C LEU A 93 7.11 11.66 -3.94
N ALA A 94 8.18 12.29 -4.44
CA ALA A 94 9.53 11.76 -4.31
C ALA A 94 9.97 11.65 -2.84
N GLU A 95 9.61 12.65 -2.02
CA GLU A 95 9.92 12.67 -0.59
C GLU A 95 9.11 11.61 0.17
N ALA A 96 7.81 11.49 -0.12
CA ALA A 96 6.95 10.47 0.48
C ALA A 96 7.45 9.05 0.16
N ASN A 97 7.80 8.78 -1.10
CA ASN A 97 8.34 7.48 -1.51
C ASN A 97 9.72 7.21 -0.90
N ALA A 98 10.60 8.22 -0.83
CA ALA A 98 11.89 8.06 -0.17
C ALA A 98 11.74 7.66 1.31
N LEU A 99 10.80 8.28 2.02
CA LEU A 99 10.49 7.93 3.41
C LEU A 99 9.88 6.52 3.52
N PHE A 100 9.02 6.13 2.59
CA PHE A 100 8.45 4.79 2.53
C PHE A 100 9.53 3.71 2.29
N PHE A 101 10.65 4.03 1.66
CA PHE A 101 11.79 3.11 1.50
C PHE A 101 12.51 2.78 2.82
N THR A 102 12.09 3.32 3.96
CA THR A 102 12.48 2.77 5.28
C THR A 102 11.85 1.40 5.55
N ASN A 103 10.83 0.99 4.77
CA ASN A 103 10.16 -0.31 4.89
C ASN A 103 11.10 -1.52 4.87
N PRO A 104 12.06 -1.68 3.96
CA PRO A 104 13.00 -2.81 3.96
C PRO A 104 13.81 -2.92 5.26
N ILE A 105 14.12 -1.78 5.90
CA ILE A 105 14.82 -1.75 7.19
C ILE A 105 13.93 -2.38 8.26
N ILE A 106 12.68 -1.93 8.34
CA ILE A 106 11.70 -2.38 9.34
C ILE A 106 11.37 -3.85 9.12
N VAL A 107 11.15 -4.29 7.86
CA VAL A 107 10.91 -5.70 7.50
C VAL A 107 12.09 -6.57 7.92
N THR A 108 13.32 -6.11 7.68
CA THR A 108 14.52 -6.86 8.05
C THR A 108 14.62 -7.02 9.57
N PHE A 109 14.40 -5.93 10.31
CA PHE A 109 14.39 -5.95 11.77
C PHE A 109 13.31 -6.89 12.32
N LEU A 110 12.08 -6.76 11.85
CA LEU A 110 10.97 -7.63 12.26
C LEU A 110 11.22 -9.10 11.90
N SER A 111 11.86 -9.37 10.74
CA SER A 111 12.19 -10.74 10.32
C SER A 111 13.16 -11.43 11.27
N VAL A 112 14.13 -10.70 11.84
CA VAL A 112 15.05 -11.26 12.84
C VAL A 112 14.31 -11.63 14.11
N PHE A 113 13.48 -10.73 14.61
CA PHE A 113 12.79 -10.95 15.88
C PHE A 113 11.65 -11.97 15.77
N LEU A 114 10.84 -11.92 14.70
CA LEU A 114 9.65 -12.76 14.55
C LEU A 114 9.93 -14.07 13.82
N LEU A 115 10.80 -14.06 12.80
CA LEU A 115 11.11 -15.24 12.00
C LEU A 115 12.44 -15.89 12.37
N LYS A 116 13.21 -15.27 13.30
CA LYS A 116 14.54 -15.73 13.74
C LYS A 116 15.54 -15.93 12.57
N ASN A 117 15.36 -15.20 11.49
CA ASN A 117 16.25 -15.29 10.32
C ASN A 117 17.51 -14.44 10.54
N PRO A 118 18.72 -15.01 10.39
CA PRO A 118 19.96 -14.23 10.52
C PRO A 118 20.08 -13.18 9.40
N ILE A 119 20.60 -12.02 9.73
CA ILE A 119 20.88 -10.95 8.74
C ILE A 119 22.28 -11.15 8.18
N GLY A 120 22.39 -11.33 6.85
CA GLY A 120 23.67 -11.32 6.16
C GLY A 120 24.23 -9.90 5.99
N ILE A 121 25.57 -9.78 5.95
CA ILE A 121 26.26 -8.49 5.83
C ILE A 121 25.83 -7.70 4.58
N HIS A 122 25.55 -8.36 3.46
CA HIS A 122 25.09 -7.71 2.23
C HIS A 122 23.76 -6.99 2.42
N ARG A 123 22.86 -7.57 3.24
CA ARG A 123 21.57 -6.94 3.54
C ARG A 123 21.76 -5.70 4.43
N ILE A 124 22.69 -5.73 5.37
CA ILE A 124 23.02 -4.58 6.22
C ILE A 124 23.59 -3.45 5.35
N LEU A 125 24.54 -3.75 4.45
CA LEU A 125 25.10 -2.76 3.54
C LEU A 125 24.04 -2.14 2.62
N ALA A 126 23.13 -2.94 2.07
CA ALA A 126 22.03 -2.43 1.24
C ALA A 126 21.11 -1.47 2.03
N ILE A 127 20.83 -1.78 3.30
CA ILE A 127 20.05 -0.92 4.18
C ILE A 127 20.77 0.42 4.41
N ILE A 128 22.06 0.41 4.70
CA ILE A 128 22.84 1.63 4.91
C ILE A 128 22.83 2.52 3.67
N ILE A 129 23.04 1.94 2.48
CA ILE A 129 22.99 2.67 1.21
C ILE A 129 21.59 3.28 0.99
N CYS A 130 20.52 2.52 1.27
CA CYS A 130 19.15 3.00 1.18
C CYS A 130 18.90 4.19 2.12
N CYS A 131 19.36 4.13 3.37
CA CYS A 131 19.26 5.23 4.34
C CYS A 131 19.96 6.50 3.83
N ILE A 132 21.19 6.36 3.31
CA ILE A 132 21.94 7.50 2.76
C ILE A 132 21.16 8.11 1.57
N GLY A 133 20.68 7.28 0.64
CA GLY A 133 19.88 7.73 -0.50
C GLY A 133 18.62 8.49 -0.07
N THR A 134 17.91 7.97 0.93
CA THR A 134 16.71 8.61 1.49
C THR A 134 17.03 9.99 2.08
N LEU A 135 18.11 10.11 2.88
CA LEU A 135 18.54 11.37 3.48
C LEU A 135 18.94 12.41 2.42
N LEU A 136 19.59 11.98 1.33
CA LEU A 136 19.96 12.88 0.22
C LEU A 136 18.74 13.44 -0.51
N ILE A 137 17.67 12.65 -0.63
CA ILE A 137 16.41 13.09 -1.28
C ILE A 137 15.66 14.08 -0.39
N ILE A 138 15.49 13.77 0.89
CA ILE A 138 14.67 14.54 1.83
C ILE A 138 15.30 15.89 2.15
N LYS A 139 16.66 15.97 2.17
CA LYS A 139 17.39 17.19 2.53
C LYS A 139 16.79 17.87 3.78
N PRO A 140 16.76 17.20 4.94
CA PRO A 140 16.00 17.65 6.10
C PRO A 140 16.46 19.06 6.52
N SER A 141 15.51 20.01 6.50
CA SER A 141 15.73 21.34 7.01
C SER A 141 15.24 21.41 8.46
N ILE A 142 16.11 21.76 9.37
CA ILE A 142 15.80 21.87 10.82
C ILE A 142 14.82 23.04 11.07
N TYR A 143 14.81 24.04 10.19
CA TYR A 143 14.02 25.28 10.37
C TYR A 143 12.54 25.16 10.03
N ASN A 144 12.13 24.16 9.19
CA ASN A 144 10.74 23.97 8.76
C ASN A 144 10.34 22.51 8.85
N PHE A 145 10.24 21.97 10.07
CA PHE A 145 9.81 20.58 10.28
C PHE A 145 8.32 20.42 9.96
N ASN A 146 8.03 19.60 8.94
CA ASN A 146 6.67 19.27 8.54
C ASN A 146 6.25 17.91 9.13
N TRP A 147 5.28 17.91 10.05
CA TRP A 147 4.77 16.69 10.70
C TRP A 147 4.24 15.64 9.71
N TYR A 148 3.81 16.04 8.52
CA TYR A 148 3.35 15.11 7.47
C TYR A 148 4.44 14.16 6.98
N ILE A 149 5.71 14.45 7.23
CA ILE A 149 6.87 13.58 6.95
C ILE A 149 6.80 12.26 7.75
N LEU A 150 6.20 12.27 8.92
CA LEU A 150 6.07 11.08 9.76
C LEU A 150 5.06 10.06 9.22
N LEU A 151 4.10 10.50 8.40
CA LEU A 151 3.02 9.64 7.91
C LEU A 151 3.52 8.52 6.98
N PRO A 152 4.42 8.76 5.99
CA PRO A 152 5.01 7.70 5.19
C PRO A 152 5.83 6.69 6.00
N ILE A 153 6.50 7.14 7.08
CA ILE A 153 7.24 6.24 7.97
C ILE A 153 6.28 5.33 8.73
N PHE A 154 5.16 5.87 9.23
CA PHE A 154 4.11 5.06 9.83
C PHE A 154 3.52 4.06 8.84
N THR A 155 3.33 4.48 7.58
CA THR A 155 2.90 3.58 6.49
C THR A 155 3.90 2.46 6.28
N ALA A 156 5.20 2.79 6.22
CA ALA A 156 6.27 1.81 6.06
C ALA A 156 6.25 0.77 7.20
N PHE A 157 6.02 1.20 8.44
CA PHE A 157 5.90 0.34 9.60
C PHE A 157 4.68 -0.59 9.51
N SER A 158 3.50 -0.05 9.21
CA SER A 158 2.25 -0.82 9.07
C SER A 158 2.35 -1.83 7.94
N TYR A 159 2.93 -1.43 6.81
CA TYR A 159 3.18 -2.30 5.66
C TYR A 159 4.19 -3.41 5.98
N ALA A 160 5.27 -3.09 6.71
CA ALA A 160 6.28 -4.05 7.13
C ALA A 160 5.68 -5.17 8.02
N ILE A 161 4.84 -4.80 8.99
CA ILE A 161 4.12 -5.78 9.82
C ILE A 161 3.22 -6.64 8.94
N SER A 162 2.45 -6.05 8.03
CA SER A 162 1.58 -6.78 7.10
C SER A 162 2.37 -7.79 6.25
N MET A 163 3.56 -7.42 5.75
CA MET A 163 4.43 -8.32 4.98
C MET A 163 4.97 -9.48 5.83
N VAL A 164 5.39 -9.22 7.06
CA VAL A 164 5.91 -10.26 7.95
C VAL A 164 4.78 -11.23 8.34
N LEU A 165 3.59 -10.72 8.63
CA LEU A 165 2.41 -11.56 8.88
C LEU A 165 2.02 -12.40 7.65
N SER A 166 2.17 -11.83 6.43
CA SER A 166 1.99 -12.55 5.17
C SER A 166 2.96 -13.73 5.06
N LYS A 167 4.22 -13.55 5.44
CA LYS A 167 5.21 -14.62 5.45
C LYS A 167 4.90 -15.70 6.48
N ILE A 168 4.42 -15.33 7.67
CA ILE A 168 4.03 -16.28 8.72
C ILE A 168 2.86 -17.16 8.27
N THR A 169 1.91 -16.60 7.51
CA THR A 169 0.71 -17.33 7.08
C THR A 169 0.88 -18.04 5.73
N SER A 170 2.03 -17.88 5.07
CA SER A 170 2.29 -18.42 3.73
C SER A 170 2.41 -19.95 3.66
N ASP A 171 2.42 -20.63 4.79
CA ASP A 171 2.42 -22.11 4.89
C ASP A 171 1.07 -22.72 4.46
N LYS A 172 -0.05 -22.02 4.72
CA LYS A 172 -1.40 -22.50 4.44
C LYS A 172 -2.20 -21.60 3.52
N ASP A 173 -1.93 -20.29 3.54
CA ASP A 173 -2.62 -19.32 2.70
C ASP A 173 -1.72 -18.92 1.52
N ASN A 174 -2.16 -19.21 0.30
CA ASN A 174 -1.40 -18.80 -0.89
C ASN A 174 -1.47 -17.27 -1.11
N SER A 175 -0.54 -16.74 -1.92
CA SER A 175 -0.43 -15.29 -2.14
C SER A 175 -1.71 -14.67 -2.75
N PHE A 176 -2.43 -15.39 -3.62
CA PHE A 176 -3.70 -14.91 -4.19
C PHE A 176 -4.79 -14.80 -3.12
N GLN A 177 -4.91 -15.78 -2.24
CA GLN A 177 -5.83 -15.79 -1.11
C GLN A 177 -5.53 -14.64 -0.15
N GLN A 178 -4.25 -14.41 0.10
CA GLN A 178 -3.80 -13.30 0.92
C GLN A 178 -4.13 -11.93 0.30
N SER A 179 -3.92 -11.75 -1.01
CA SER A 179 -4.29 -10.53 -1.74
C SER A 179 -5.80 -10.31 -1.78
N PHE A 180 -6.57 -11.38 -1.93
CA PHE A 180 -8.03 -11.34 -1.88
C PHE A 180 -8.53 -10.73 -0.57
N HIS A 181 -8.00 -11.15 0.58
CA HIS A 181 -8.40 -10.63 1.88
C HIS A 181 -7.98 -9.16 2.09
N ILE A 182 -6.84 -8.74 1.53
CA ILE A 182 -6.42 -7.33 1.56
C ILE A 182 -7.41 -6.47 0.78
N TYR A 183 -7.79 -6.88 -0.44
CA TYR A 183 -8.76 -6.13 -1.24
C TYR A 183 -10.15 -6.12 -0.60
N LEU A 184 -10.62 -7.26 -0.12
CA LEU A 184 -11.90 -7.37 0.57
C LEU A 184 -11.94 -6.48 1.83
N GLY A 185 -10.87 -6.53 2.63
CA GLY A 185 -10.70 -5.65 3.79
C GLY A 185 -10.71 -4.18 3.40
N GLY A 186 -9.99 -3.80 2.33
CA GLY A 186 -9.96 -2.44 1.80
C GLY A 186 -11.35 -1.92 1.38
N VAL A 187 -12.14 -2.75 0.71
CA VAL A 187 -13.52 -2.40 0.33
C VAL A 187 -14.40 -2.23 1.58
N ILE A 188 -14.40 -3.20 2.49
CA ILE A 188 -15.27 -3.18 3.67
C ILE A 188 -14.90 -2.01 4.60
N PHE A 189 -13.64 -1.95 5.06
CA PHE A 189 -13.19 -0.90 5.99
C PHE A 189 -13.26 0.50 5.35
N GLY A 190 -12.90 0.61 4.07
CA GLY A 190 -12.95 1.87 3.34
C GLY A 190 -14.37 2.39 3.17
N SER A 191 -15.31 1.53 2.81
CA SER A 191 -16.71 1.92 2.66
C SER A 191 -17.34 2.30 4.01
N LEU A 192 -17.11 1.51 5.05
CA LEU A 192 -17.58 1.81 6.40
C LEU A 192 -17.03 3.14 6.91
N LEU A 193 -15.72 3.35 6.77
CA LEU A 193 -15.09 4.60 7.20
C LEU A 193 -15.63 5.80 6.40
N SER A 194 -15.87 5.65 5.10
CA SER A 194 -16.45 6.69 4.26
C SER A 194 -17.86 7.07 4.72
N ILE A 195 -18.73 6.09 5.02
CA ILE A 195 -20.08 6.33 5.52
C ILE A 195 -20.05 7.07 6.87
N VAL A 196 -19.18 6.65 7.79
CA VAL A 196 -19.05 7.28 9.11
C VAL A 196 -18.58 8.73 8.99
N LEU A 197 -17.58 8.99 8.15
CA LEU A 197 -17.00 10.34 8.00
C LEU A 197 -17.90 11.28 7.20
N THR A 198 -18.67 10.78 6.23
CA THR A 198 -19.62 11.61 5.46
C THR A 198 -20.75 12.14 6.35
N ASN A 199 -21.12 11.40 7.40
CA ASN A 199 -22.18 11.79 8.34
C ASN A 199 -21.69 12.74 9.45
N GLN A 200 -20.39 12.92 9.61
CA GLN A 200 -19.85 13.89 10.56
C GLN A 200 -19.62 15.21 9.83
N SER A 201 -20.38 16.23 10.19
CA SER A 201 -20.10 17.61 9.83
C SER A 201 -18.66 17.93 10.25
N ALA A 202 -17.87 18.41 9.27
CA ALA A 202 -16.44 18.65 9.37
C ALA A 202 -16.02 19.27 10.73
N SER A 203 -15.66 18.43 11.67
CA SER A 203 -15.02 18.84 12.90
C SER A 203 -13.64 19.37 12.55
N SER A 204 -13.20 20.38 13.26
CA SER A 204 -12.01 21.21 13.05
C SER A 204 -10.64 20.48 13.04
N LEU A 205 -10.58 19.15 13.06
CA LEU A 205 -9.36 18.38 12.86
C LEU A 205 -8.99 18.35 11.37
N SER A 206 -7.93 19.01 11.01
CA SER A 206 -7.45 19.15 9.62
C SER A 206 -7.25 17.80 8.87
N LEU A 207 -6.95 16.70 9.57
CA LEU A 207 -6.80 15.37 8.99
C LEU A 207 -8.15 14.73 8.60
N LEU A 208 -9.17 14.89 9.44
CA LEU A 208 -10.52 14.36 9.16
C LEU A 208 -11.19 15.10 8.01
N SER A 209 -10.95 16.41 7.87
CA SER A 209 -11.48 17.18 6.74
C SER A 209 -10.93 16.73 5.39
N ILE A 210 -9.67 16.29 5.32
CA ILE A 210 -9.07 15.72 4.11
C ILE A 210 -9.73 14.38 3.72
N LEU A 211 -10.11 13.58 4.71
CA LEU A 211 -10.76 12.27 4.49
C LEU A 211 -12.26 12.42 4.19
N SER A 212 -12.93 13.45 4.73
CA SER A 212 -14.36 13.68 4.59
C SER A 212 -14.79 14.38 3.28
N THR A 213 -13.85 14.59 2.33
CA THR A 213 -14.17 15.14 1.02
C THR A 213 -15.19 14.28 0.28
N LYS A 214 -16.11 14.94 -0.47
CA LYS A 214 -17.18 14.23 -1.19
C LYS A 214 -16.62 13.38 -2.32
N TRP A 215 -17.24 12.25 -2.57
CA TRP A 215 -16.94 11.41 -3.72
C TRP A 215 -17.44 12.08 -5.01
N ILE A 216 -16.62 12.04 -6.06
CA ILE A 216 -16.90 12.63 -7.36
C ILE A 216 -17.03 11.51 -8.39
N PHE A 217 -18.21 11.41 -9.01
CA PHE A 217 -18.51 10.43 -10.05
C PHE A 217 -18.83 11.09 -11.40
N THR A 218 -18.97 12.40 -11.43
CA THR A 218 -19.38 13.15 -12.62
C THR A 218 -18.24 13.49 -13.56
N ASP A 219 -17.01 13.51 -13.06
CA ASP A 219 -15.84 13.84 -13.86
C ASP A 219 -15.22 12.58 -14.48
N LEU A 220 -15.40 12.44 -15.80
CA LEU A 220 -14.85 11.33 -16.58
C LEU A 220 -13.33 11.23 -16.50
N ASN A 221 -12.63 12.35 -16.36
CA ASN A 221 -11.17 12.37 -16.24
C ASN A 221 -10.70 11.73 -14.91
N ILE A 222 -11.41 11.99 -13.82
CA ILE A 222 -11.15 11.35 -12.52
C ILE A 222 -11.43 9.86 -12.60
N LEU A 223 -12.58 9.46 -13.17
CA LEU A 223 -12.94 8.04 -13.32
C LEU A 223 -11.94 7.26 -14.16
N TYR A 224 -11.48 7.83 -15.27
CA TYR A 224 -10.45 7.24 -16.12
C TYR A 224 -9.14 6.99 -15.34
N LYS A 225 -8.68 7.98 -14.57
CA LYS A 225 -7.48 7.85 -13.74
C LYS A 225 -7.65 6.81 -12.62
N LEU A 226 -8.84 6.74 -12.00
CA LEU A 226 -9.15 5.70 -11.00
C LEU A 226 -9.06 4.28 -11.58
N ILE A 227 -9.54 4.07 -12.81
CA ILE A 227 -9.41 2.80 -13.52
C ILE A 227 -7.94 2.47 -13.77
N ILE A 228 -7.14 3.43 -14.26
CA ILE A 228 -5.70 3.22 -14.47
C ILE A 228 -5.01 2.83 -13.16
N ILE A 229 -5.27 3.56 -12.08
CA ILE A 229 -4.71 3.27 -10.75
C ILE A 229 -5.02 1.83 -10.35
N ALA A 230 -6.25 1.36 -10.54
CA ALA A 230 -6.65 0.03 -10.18
C ALA A 230 -6.00 -1.05 -11.07
N VAL A 231 -5.97 -0.85 -12.39
CA VAL A 231 -5.36 -1.79 -13.34
C VAL A 231 -3.86 -1.91 -13.09
N VAL A 232 -3.16 -0.78 -13.03
CA VAL A 232 -1.71 -0.74 -12.84
C VAL A 232 -1.32 -1.31 -11.47
N GLY A 233 -2.07 -0.96 -10.41
CA GLY A 233 -1.83 -1.48 -9.07
C GLY A 233 -2.06 -2.98 -8.96
N THR A 234 -3.10 -3.51 -9.62
CA THR A 234 -3.37 -4.95 -9.62
C THR A 234 -2.32 -5.71 -10.43
N ALA A 235 -1.90 -5.18 -11.59
CA ALA A 235 -0.81 -5.74 -12.38
C ALA A 235 0.51 -5.76 -11.57
N GLY A 236 0.81 -4.71 -10.80
CA GLY A 236 1.95 -4.66 -9.89
C GLY A 236 1.90 -5.78 -8.84
N ILE A 237 0.74 -6.04 -8.23
CA ILE A 237 0.58 -7.15 -7.27
C ILE A 237 0.80 -8.50 -7.94
N PHE A 238 0.28 -8.72 -9.17
CA PHE A 238 0.51 -9.97 -9.89
C PHE A 238 1.99 -10.24 -10.19
N CYS A 239 2.79 -9.21 -10.36
CA CYS A 239 4.23 -9.35 -10.53
C CYS A 239 4.96 -9.73 -9.23
N LEU A 240 4.36 -9.47 -8.05
CA LEU A 240 4.94 -9.75 -6.73
C LEU A 240 4.49 -11.10 -6.15
N VAL A 241 3.47 -11.73 -6.72
CA VAL A 241 2.85 -12.99 -6.30
C VAL A 241 3.32 -14.17 -7.14
#